data_d03b54c8775527cd3124c82524511523
#
_entry.id   d03b54c8775527cd3124c82524511523
#
_cell.length_a   1.000
_cell.length_b   1.000
_cell.length_c   1.000
_cell.angle_alpha   90.00
_cell.angle_beta   90.00
_cell.angle_gamma   90.00
#
_symmetry.space_group_name_H-M   'P 1'
#
loop_
_entity.id
_entity.type
_entity.pdbx_description
1 polymer ?
#
loop_
_entity_poly.entity_id
_entity_poly.type
_entity_poly.pdbx_seq_one_letter_code
_entity_poly.pdbx_strand_id
1 'polypeptide(L)'
;MKARFALLFLLSLFAVAQAQAQQREYIILVGGPSLHQWEQYKLQPHDHWWANFVHSARVRTEQLRAQLGPNALITWLVYKPGYIDRGRQEKQDLIANINSVRDKFGLKLVYFDRGGDVINYLNNGMPRDQVKISGFEFFGHSNKACFLFDYSNIVDSASKAWLHETELKRIDRHDFARDAYVKSWGCHTGESMSKLWREATGTRMWGAIGKTDYSTGELPALSSVGGKWVY
;
A
#
# COMPACT_ATOMS: atom_id res chain seq x y z
N MET A 1 23.38 3.87 -77.86
CA MET A 1 22.47 4.51 -76.89
C MET A 1 22.33 3.57 -75.71
N LYS A 2 22.91 3.90 -74.58
CA LYS A 2 22.86 3.09 -73.30
C LYS A 2 21.99 3.85 -72.32
N ALA A 3 20.76 3.37 -72.04
CA ALA A 3 19.88 3.90 -71.03
C ALA A 3 20.37 3.41 -69.64
N ARG A 4 20.72 4.34 -68.73
CA ARG A 4 21.02 4.05 -67.32
C ARG A 4 19.73 4.19 -66.56
N PHE A 5 19.20 3.07 -66.04
CA PHE A 5 18.15 3.06 -65.05
C PHE A 5 18.76 3.38 -63.67
N ALA A 6 18.42 4.52 -63.12
CA ALA A 6 18.72 4.87 -61.73
C ALA A 6 17.60 4.29 -60.83
N LEU A 7 17.96 3.25 -60.07
CA LEU A 7 17.09 2.65 -59.06
C LEU A 7 17.14 3.51 -57.80
N LEU A 8 16.13 4.33 -57.56
CA LEU A 8 15.95 5.08 -56.32
C LEU A 8 15.43 4.11 -55.24
N PHE A 9 16.34 3.68 -54.37
CA PHE A 9 15.97 2.99 -53.13
C PHE A 9 15.40 4.01 -52.12
N LEU A 10 14.06 4.09 -52.04
CA LEU A 10 13.36 4.76 -50.94
C LEU A 10 13.50 3.88 -49.69
N LEU A 11 14.47 4.19 -48.87
CA LEU A 11 14.54 3.72 -47.48
C LEU A 11 13.43 4.40 -46.67
N SER A 12 12.27 3.79 -46.62
CA SER A 12 11.23 4.13 -45.65
C SER A 12 11.71 3.74 -44.27
N LEU A 13 12.22 4.72 -43.52
CA LEU A 13 12.44 4.64 -42.10
C LEU A 13 11.09 4.48 -41.39
N PHE A 14 10.65 3.25 -41.20
CA PHE A 14 9.63 2.95 -40.19
C PHE A 14 10.23 3.21 -38.81
N ALA A 15 10.08 4.42 -38.32
CA ALA A 15 10.19 4.70 -36.91
C ALA A 15 9.06 3.95 -36.20
N VAL A 16 9.34 2.71 -35.78
CA VAL A 16 8.48 2.01 -34.85
C VAL A 16 8.63 2.78 -33.54
N ALA A 17 7.70 3.70 -33.28
CA ALA A 17 7.51 4.24 -31.97
C ALA A 17 7.16 3.05 -31.08
N GLN A 18 8.16 2.48 -30.42
CA GLN A 18 7.91 1.56 -29.33
C GLN A 18 7.13 2.37 -28.30
N ALA A 19 5.83 2.14 -28.23
CA ALA A 19 5.02 2.62 -27.14
C ALA A 19 5.66 2.04 -25.87
N GLN A 20 6.44 2.87 -25.19
CA GLN A 20 7.10 2.48 -23.95
C GLN A 20 5.99 2.08 -22.99
N ALA A 21 5.90 0.80 -22.65
CA ALA A 21 4.87 0.30 -21.76
C ALA A 21 4.91 1.15 -20.49
N GLN A 22 3.78 1.80 -20.18
CA GLN A 22 3.66 2.69 -19.04
C GLN A 22 4.13 1.96 -17.78
N GLN A 23 5.12 2.52 -17.09
CA GLN A 23 5.69 1.92 -15.89
C GLN A 23 4.61 1.83 -14.80
N ARG A 24 4.64 0.77 -14.02
CA ARG A 24 3.64 0.48 -13.00
C ARG A 24 4.29 0.35 -11.63
N GLU A 25 3.71 1.02 -10.64
CA GLU A 25 4.11 0.93 -9.25
C GLU A 25 3.06 0.19 -8.44
N TYR A 26 3.53 -0.71 -7.56
CA TYR A 26 2.70 -1.37 -6.56
C TYR A 26 3.03 -0.81 -5.18
N ILE A 27 2.05 -0.24 -4.49
CA ILE A 27 2.23 0.43 -3.20
C ILE A 27 1.65 -0.43 -2.09
N ILE A 28 2.45 -0.65 -1.04
CA ILE A 28 2.01 -1.28 0.20
C ILE A 28 2.11 -0.23 1.31
N LEU A 29 0.97 0.12 1.88
CA LEU A 29 0.85 1.04 3.00
C LEU A 29 0.78 0.25 4.30
N VAL A 30 1.69 0.55 5.23
CA VAL A 30 1.83 -0.15 6.52
C VAL A 30 1.61 0.83 7.65
N GLY A 31 0.58 0.59 8.46
CA GLY A 31 0.30 1.34 9.69
C GLY A 31 1.24 0.96 10.82
N GLY A 32 1.22 1.73 11.89
CA GLY A 32 2.01 1.47 13.08
C GLY A 32 1.41 0.35 13.95
N PRO A 33 2.25 -0.35 14.74
CA PRO A 33 1.81 -1.35 15.69
C PRO A 33 1.13 -0.71 16.90
N SER A 34 0.39 -1.50 17.66
CA SER A 34 -0.07 -1.10 18.99
C SER A 34 1.13 -0.89 19.94
N LEU A 35 1.04 0.07 20.86
CA LEU A 35 2.00 0.21 21.95
C LEU A 35 1.63 -0.73 23.11
N HIS A 36 2.61 -1.09 23.99
CA HIS A 36 2.40 -2.02 25.10
C HIS A 36 1.25 -1.62 26.04
N GLN A 37 1.14 -0.32 26.31
CA GLN A 37 0.04 0.21 27.13
C GLN A 37 -1.34 -0.03 26.51
N TRP A 38 -1.40 -0.25 25.21
CA TRP A 38 -2.62 -0.52 24.47
C TRP A 38 -2.98 -2.00 24.45
N GLU A 39 -1.95 -2.87 24.51
CA GLU A 39 -2.11 -4.32 24.45
C GLU A 39 -2.98 -4.86 25.58
N GLN A 40 -2.93 -4.25 26.77
CA GLN A 40 -3.78 -4.66 27.88
C GLN A 40 -5.28 -4.58 27.59
N TYR A 41 -5.69 -3.77 26.60
CA TYR A 41 -7.08 -3.63 26.17
C TYR A 41 -7.38 -4.43 24.90
N LYS A 42 -6.39 -5.14 24.33
CA LYS A 42 -6.53 -5.94 23.13
C LYS A 42 -6.70 -7.40 23.47
N LEU A 43 -7.76 -7.99 22.95
CA LEU A 43 -8.06 -9.42 23.15
C LEU A 43 -7.39 -10.31 22.10
N GLN A 44 -6.98 -9.74 20.96
CA GLN A 44 -6.44 -10.50 19.86
C GLN A 44 -4.93 -10.64 19.99
N PRO A 45 -4.37 -11.86 19.98
CA PRO A 45 -2.93 -12.10 20.16
C PRO A 45 -2.05 -11.35 19.15
N HIS A 46 -2.53 -11.16 17.92
CA HIS A 46 -1.77 -10.46 16.87
C HIS A 46 -1.47 -9.00 17.23
N ASP A 47 -2.28 -8.35 18.05
CA ASP A 47 -2.06 -6.97 18.48
C ASP A 47 -0.86 -6.83 19.45
N HIS A 48 -0.40 -7.94 20.02
CA HIS A 48 0.76 -7.99 20.93
C HIS A 48 2.09 -8.12 20.19
N TRP A 49 2.07 -8.33 18.89
CA TRP A 49 3.29 -8.48 18.09
C TRP A 49 3.53 -7.24 17.22
N TRP A 50 4.66 -6.57 17.48
CA TRP A 50 5.02 -5.35 16.75
C TRP A 50 5.13 -5.54 15.23
N ALA A 51 5.46 -6.75 14.77
CA ALA A 51 5.70 -7.01 13.37
C ALA A 51 4.45 -7.47 12.59
N ASN A 52 3.28 -7.59 13.20
CA ASN A 52 2.09 -8.16 12.58
C ASN A 52 1.80 -7.58 11.17
N PHE A 53 1.80 -6.25 11.03
CA PHE A 53 1.53 -5.58 9.75
C PHE A 53 2.72 -5.65 8.79
N VAL A 54 3.94 -5.44 9.31
CA VAL A 54 5.18 -5.57 8.52
C VAL A 54 5.37 -7.00 8.02
N HIS A 55 5.04 -8.00 8.83
CA HIS A 55 5.11 -9.40 8.44
C HIS A 55 4.16 -9.70 7.26
N SER A 56 2.89 -9.34 7.39
CA SER A 56 1.91 -9.57 6.32
C SER A 56 2.27 -8.80 5.05
N ALA A 57 2.76 -7.56 5.17
CA ALA A 57 3.28 -6.79 4.05
C ALA A 57 4.48 -7.48 3.38
N ARG A 58 5.38 -8.10 4.17
CA ARG A 58 6.50 -8.89 3.66
C ARG A 58 6.03 -10.13 2.89
N VAL A 59 5.10 -10.89 3.47
CA VAL A 59 4.48 -12.05 2.80
C VAL A 59 3.87 -11.62 1.46
N ARG A 60 3.13 -10.51 1.46
CA ARG A 60 2.54 -9.97 0.22
C ARG A 60 3.60 -9.56 -0.80
N THR A 61 4.69 -8.99 -0.34
CA THR A 61 5.82 -8.63 -1.20
C THR A 61 6.44 -9.84 -1.87
N GLU A 62 6.61 -10.95 -1.14
CA GLU A 62 7.10 -12.22 -1.71
C GLU A 62 6.19 -12.72 -2.83
N GLN A 63 4.87 -12.69 -2.60
CA GLN A 63 3.88 -13.05 -3.62
C GLN A 63 3.94 -12.13 -4.84
N LEU A 64 4.07 -10.81 -4.63
CA LEU A 64 4.17 -9.83 -5.71
C LEU A 64 5.47 -10.01 -6.52
N ARG A 65 6.60 -10.31 -5.87
CA ARG A 65 7.84 -10.64 -6.57
C ARG A 65 7.70 -11.89 -7.44
N ALA A 66 7.01 -12.91 -6.94
CA ALA A 66 6.73 -14.11 -7.73
C ALA A 66 5.79 -13.84 -8.92
N GLN A 67 4.80 -12.96 -8.75
CA GLN A 67 3.79 -12.65 -9.77
C GLN A 67 4.27 -11.63 -10.82
N LEU A 68 4.96 -10.59 -10.40
CA LEU A 68 5.32 -9.43 -11.22
C LEU A 68 6.79 -9.44 -11.68
N GLY A 69 7.58 -10.35 -11.12
CA GLY A 69 9.01 -10.49 -11.41
C GLY A 69 9.92 -9.65 -10.49
N PRO A 70 11.22 -9.91 -10.54
CA PRO A 70 12.21 -9.33 -9.62
C PRO A 70 12.39 -7.82 -9.78
N ASN A 71 12.10 -7.28 -10.97
CA ASN A 71 12.29 -5.86 -11.29
C ASN A 71 11.02 -5.02 -11.11
N ALA A 72 9.91 -5.61 -10.62
CA ALA A 72 8.69 -4.85 -10.36
C ALA A 72 8.95 -3.71 -9.37
N LEU A 73 8.44 -2.52 -9.67
CA LEU A 73 8.53 -1.39 -8.76
C LEU A 73 7.53 -1.56 -7.62
N ILE A 74 8.03 -1.99 -6.45
CA ILE A 74 7.24 -2.14 -5.24
C ILE A 74 7.71 -1.12 -4.22
N THR A 75 6.77 -0.29 -3.74
CA THR A 75 7.03 0.74 -2.74
C THR A 75 6.31 0.41 -1.45
N TRP A 76 7.03 0.49 -0.34
CA TRP A 76 6.44 0.50 0.98
C TRP A 76 6.33 1.92 1.51
N LEU A 77 5.13 2.31 1.95
CA LEU A 77 4.89 3.50 2.77
C LEU A 77 4.69 3.02 4.20
N VAL A 78 5.57 3.36 5.13
CA VAL A 78 5.54 2.85 6.51
C VAL A 78 5.40 3.99 7.50
N TYR A 79 4.45 3.88 8.42
CA TYR A 79 4.25 4.86 9.50
C TYR A 79 5.40 4.78 10.50
N LYS A 80 6.31 5.75 10.45
CA LYS A 80 7.58 5.72 11.18
C LYS A 80 7.43 5.89 12.70
N PRO A 81 6.63 6.87 13.21
CA PRO A 81 6.60 7.17 14.65
C PRO A 81 6.19 5.97 15.49
N GLY A 82 5.19 5.21 15.07
CA GLY A 82 4.73 4.02 15.82
C GLY A 82 5.82 2.97 16.00
N TYR A 83 6.66 2.72 14.98
CA TYR A 83 7.77 1.77 15.08
C TYR A 83 8.93 2.30 15.92
N ILE A 84 9.18 3.62 15.93
CA ILE A 84 10.16 4.23 16.83
C ILE A 84 9.69 4.06 18.28
N ASP A 85 8.44 4.40 18.57
CA ASP A 85 7.91 4.35 19.95
C ASP A 85 7.82 2.90 20.46
N ARG A 86 7.33 1.98 19.61
CA ARG A 86 7.31 0.55 19.93
C ARG A 86 8.73 -0.01 20.10
N GLY A 87 9.68 0.40 19.26
CA GLY A 87 11.07 -0.01 19.35
C GLY A 87 11.72 0.35 20.69
N ARG A 88 11.39 1.53 21.25
CA ARG A 88 11.82 1.91 22.61
C ARG A 88 11.25 0.96 23.67
N GLN A 89 10.00 0.54 23.54
CA GLN A 89 9.35 -0.40 24.46
C GLN A 89 9.95 -1.82 24.35
N GLU A 90 10.25 -2.27 23.13
CA GLU A 90 10.87 -3.56 22.84
C GLU A 90 12.38 -3.58 23.11
N LYS A 91 13.02 -2.41 23.30
CA LYS A 91 14.48 -2.24 23.36
C LYS A 91 15.18 -2.78 22.10
N GLN A 92 14.57 -2.56 20.94
CA GLN A 92 15.02 -3.00 19.64
C GLN A 92 14.96 -1.87 18.61
N ASP A 93 15.85 -1.89 17.62
CA ASP A 93 15.77 -0.99 16.48
C ASP A 93 14.83 -1.58 15.40
N LEU A 94 13.53 -1.32 15.55
CA LEU A 94 12.52 -1.80 14.61
C LEU A 94 12.65 -1.12 13.22
N ILE A 95 13.22 0.06 13.17
CA ILE A 95 13.51 0.74 11.90
C ILE A 95 14.61 0.00 11.12
N ALA A 96 15.67 -0.44 11.80
CA ALA A 96 16.68 -1.29 11.18
C ALA A 96 16.09 -2.61 10.68
N ASN A 97 15.19 -3.23 11.45
CA ASN A 97 14.50 -4.46 11.03
C ASN A 97 13.66 -4.23 9.76
N ILE A 98 12.91 -3.12 9.67
CA ILE A 98 12.13 -2.77 8.48
C ILE A 98 13.05 -2.46 7.28
N ASN A 99 14.15 -1.76 7.51
CA ASN A 99 15.15 -1.48 6.48
C ASN A 99 15.75 -2.80 5.92
N SER A 100 15.96 -3.82 6.75
CA SER A 100 16.47 -5.12 6.28
C SER A 100 15.50 -5.81 5.31
N VAL A 101 14.19 -5.63 5.47
CA VAL A 101 13.19 -6.12 4.51
C VAL A 101 13.31 -5.37 3.19
N ARG A 102 13.43 -4.04 3.23
CA ARG A 102 13.71 -3.22 2.04
C ARG A 102 14.91 -3.77 1.28
N ASP A 103 16.02 -4.00 1.97
CA ASP A 103 17.28 -4.42 1.35
C ASP A 103 17.16 -5.83 0.77
N LYS A 104 16.53 -6.75 1.51
CA LYS A 104 16.30 -8.13 1.06
C LYS A 104 15.48 -8.20 -0.23
N PHE A 105 14.45 -7.39 -0.37
CA PHE A 105 13.52 -7.44 -1.50
C PHE A 105 13.74 -6.35 -2.55
N GLY A 106 14.72 -5.46 -2.38
CA GLY A 106 14.97 -4.36 -3.30
C GLY A 106 13.76 -3.42 -3.43
N LEU A 107 13.18 -3.03 -2.29
CA LEU A 107 12.00 -2.17 -2.25
C LEU A 107 12.37 -0.69 -2.27
N LYS A 108 11.48 0.14 -2.82
CA LYS A 108 11.45 1.55 -2.46
C LYS A 108 10.77 1.67 -1.10
N LEU A 109 11.44 2.19 -0.09
CA LEU A 109 10.91 2.42 1.24
C LEU A 109 10.79 3.92 1.50
N VAL A 110 9.60 4.35 1.87
CA VAL A 110 9.28 5.73 2.22
C VAL A 110 8.60 5.72 3.59
N TYR A 111 9.18 6.45 4.51
CA TYR A 111 8.57 6.66 5.82
C TYR A 111 7.65 7.88 5.78
N PHE A 112 6.54 7.81 6.52
CA PHE A 112 5.60 8.91 6.67
C PHE A 112 5.17 9.10 8.12
N ASP A 113 4.67 10.29 8.45
CA ASP A 113 4.30 10.68 9.80
C ASP A 113 2.79 10.97 9.94
N ARG A 114 2.08 11.24 8.84
CA ARG A 114 0.65 11.59 8.86
C ARG A 114 -0.06 11.21 7.55
N GLY A 115 -1.39 11.15 7.57
CA GLY A 115 -2.19 10.78 6.39
C GLY A 115 -1.97 11.67 5.17
N GLY A 116 -1.71 12.95 5.37
CA GLY A 116 -1.38 13.88 4.28
C GLY A 116 -0.13 13.50 3.50
N ASP A 117 0.86 12.87 4.15
CA ASP A 117 2.09 12.42 3.49
C ASP A 117 1.79 11.26 2.54
N VAL A 118 0.84 10.36 2.93
CA VAL A 118 0.37 9.27 2.07
C VAL A 118 -0.29 9.83 0.81
N ILE A 119 -1.22 10.80 0.96
CA ILE A 119 -1.87 11.44 -0.19
C ILE A 119 -0.82 12.13 -1.07
N ASN A 120 0.12 12.86 -0.46
CA ASN A 120 1.18 13.52 -1.22
C ASN A 120 2.03 12.50 -2.00
N TYR A 121 2.35 11.35 -1.40
CA TYR A 121 3.08 10.31 -2.12
C TYR A 121 2.25 9.72 -3.27
N LEU A 122 0.98 9.43 -3.04
CA LEU A 122 0.11 8.90 -4.11
C LEU A 122 0.11 9.84 -5.31
N ASN A 123 -0.01 11.15 -5.07
CA ASN A 123 -0.07 12.14 -6.16
C ASN A 123 1.30 12.49 -6.75
N ASN A 124 2.36 12.56 -5.92
CA ASN A 124 3.63 13.19 -6.32
C ASN A 124 4.86 12.30 -6.09
N GLY A 125 4.71 11.10 -5.53
CA GLY A 125 5.85 10.24 -5.16
C GLY A 125 6.64 9.68 -6.36
N MET A 126 6.00 9.69 -7.53
CA MET A 126 6.57 9.35 -8.84
C MET A 126 6.01 10.31 -9.90
N PRO A 127 6.64 10.45 -11.08
CA PRO A 127 6.04 11.17 -12.20
C PRO A 127 4.81 10.40 -12.72
N ARG A 128 3.62 10.75 -12.21
CA ARG A 128 2.38 9.98 -12.38
C ARG A 128 1.83 9.96 -13.82
N ASP A 129 2.29 10.83 -14.66
CA ASP A 129 2.07 10.76 -16.11
C ASP A 129 2.76 9.54 -16.74
N GLN A 130 3.92 9.13 -16.21
CA GLN A 130 4.76 8.03 -16.71
C GLN A 130 4.59 6.74 -15.90
N VAL A 131 4.37 6.84 -14.57
CA VAL A 131 4.32 5.71 -13.63
C VAL A 131 2.97 5.66 -12.95
N LYS A 132 2.08 4.78 -13.39
CA LYS A 132 0.76 4.59 -12.78
C LYS A 132 0.80 3.64 -11.58
N ILE A 133 -0.07 3.91 -10.61
CA ILE A 133 -0.30 3.01 -9.48
C ILE A 133 -1.13 1.83 -9.99
N SER A 134 -0.52 0.64 -10.06
CA SER A 134 -1.18 -0.60 -10.49
C SER A 134 -1.69 -1.44 -9.33
N GLY A 135 -1.25 -1.13 -8.11
CA GLY A 135 -1.74 -1.77 -6.90
C GLY A 135 -1.55 -0.89 -5.70
N PHE A 136 -2.50 -0.96 -4.76
CA PHE A 136 -2.42 -0.31 -3.47
C PHE A 136 -3.03 -1.22 -2.41
N GLU A 137 -2.23 -1.63 -1.43
CA GLU A 137 -2.71 -2.46 -0.33
C GLU A 137 -2.37 -1.84 1.02
N PHE A 138 -3.34 -1.83 1.93
CA PHE A 138 -3.17 -1.32 3.28
C PHE A 138 -3.13 -2.46 4.31
N PHE A 139 -2.10 -2.47 5.15
CA PHE A 139 -1.94 -3.34 6.32
C PHE A 139 -1.87 -2.47 7.56
N GLY A 140 -2.83 -2.62 8.47
CA GLY A 140 -2.89 -1.79 9.66
C GLY A 140 -4.24 -1.84 10.36
N HIS A 141 -4.32 -1.13 11.47
CA HIS A 141 -5.59 -0.89 12.15
C HIS A 141 -6.49 0.02 11.31
N SER A 142 -7.79 -0.22 11.40
CA SER A 142 -8.79 0.59 10.72
C SER A 142 -10.16 0.47 11.38
N ASN A 143 -11.02 1.38 11.00
CA ASN A 143 -12.45 1.30 11.21
C ASN A 143 -13.16 1.52 9.86
N LYS A 144 -14.48 1.66 9.87
CA LYS A 144 -15.27 1.84 8.62
C LYS A 144 -14.87 3.07 7.81
N ALA A 145 -14.33 4.11 8.46
CA ALA A 145 -14.07 5.41 7.85
C ALA A 145 -12.58 5.82 7.80
N CYS A 146 -11.69 5.11 8.50
CA CYS A 146 -10.27 5.50 8.62
C CYS A 146 -9.31 4.33 8.47
N PHE A 147 -8.18 4.58 7.80
CA PHE A 147 -6.93 3.88 8.08
C PHE A 147 -6.29 4.53 9.29
N LEU A 148 -6.05 3.78 10.35
CA LEU A 148 -5.51 4.26 11.61
C LEU A 148 -4.02 3.90 11.65
N PHE A 149 -3.15 4.90 11.59
CA PHE A 149 -1.71 4.66 11.53
C PHE A 149 -1.06 4.62 12.91
N ASP A 150 -1.58 5.40 13.85
CA ASP A 150 -1.04 5.50 15.21
C ASP A 150 -2.05 4.96 16.24
N TYR A 151 -1.63 3.98 17.00
CA TYR A 151 -2.41 3.39 18.11
C TYR A 151 -1.68 3.63 19.44
N SER A 152 -1.30 4.89 19.69
CA SER A 152 -0.53 5.31 20.85
C SER A 152 -1.36 6.00 21.94
N ASN A 153 -2.62 6.38 21.66
CA ASN A 153 -3.48 7.05 22.61
C ASN A 153 -4.37 6.04 23.35
N ILE A 154 -4.16 5.91 24.64
CA ILE A 154 -4.92 4.99 25.52
C ILE A 154 -6.17 5.62 26.12
N VAL A 155 -6.31 6.96 26.10
CA VAL A 155 -7.37 7.65 26.83
C VAL A 155 -8.70 7.56 26.09
N ASP A 156 -8.69 7.82 24.80
CA ASP A 156 -9.89 7.91 23.96
C ASP A 156 -9.91 6.96 22.78
N SER A 157 -8.96 6.05 22.69
CA SER A 157 -8.79 5.15 21.54
C SER A 157 -8.59 5.87 20.21
N ALA A 158 -8.34 7.17 20.24
CA ALA A 158 -8.14 7.93 19.02
C ALA A 158 -6.72 7.74 18.48
N SER A 159 -6.61 7.46 17.21
CA SER A 159 -5.35 7.49 16.51
C SER A 159 -4.86 8.94 16.39
N LYS A 160 -3.57 9.16 16.61
CA LYS A 160 -2.95 10.48 16.38
C LYS A 160 -2.66 10.73 14.89
N ALA A 161 -2.59 9.66 14.10
CA ALA A 161 -2.39 9.74 12.67
C ALA A 161 -3.33 8.78 11.97
N TRP A 162 -4.06 9.28 11.02
CA TRP A 162 -5.05 8.54 10.23
C TRP A 162 -5.17 9.10 8.81
N LEU A 163 -5.79 8.33 7.95
CA LEU A 163 -6.35 8.78 6.68
C LEU A 163 -7.85 8.54 6.72
N HIS A 164 -8.63 9.61 6.82
CA HIS A 164 -10.08 9.56 6.86
C HIS A 164 -10.67 9.52 5.45
N GLU A 165 -11.79 8.84 5.26
CA GLU A 165 -12.46 8.69 3.96
C GLU A 165 -12.83 10.02 3.30
N THR A 166 -13.09 11.09 4.07
CA THR A 166 -13.37 12.43 3.53
C THR A 166 -12.16 13.10 2.89
N GLU A 167 -10.94 12.60 3.19
CA GLU A 167 -9.69 13.12 2.61
C GLU A 167 -9.35 12.47 1.26
N LEU A 168 -9.97 11.31 0.95
CA LEU A 168 -9.69 10.55 -0.28
C LEU A 168 -9.90 11.37 -1.55
N LYS A 169 -10.81 12.37 -1.53
CA LYS A 169 -11.04 13.29 -2.65
C LYS A 169 -9.83 14.15 -3.03
N ARG A 170 -8.77 14.17 -2.20
CA ARG A 170 -7.51 14.85 -2.48
C ARG A 170 -6.54 13.99 -3.31
N ILE A 171 -6.87 12.71 -3.51
CA ILE A 171 -6.09 11.79 -4.33
C ILE A 171 -6.47 12.03 -5.79
N ASP A 172 -5.47 12.22 -6.66
CA ASP A 172 -5.73 12.35 -8.09
C ASP A 172 -6.10 10.97 -8.67
N ARG A 173 -7.33 10.87 -9.17
CA ARG A 173 -7.84 9.64 -9.78
C ARG A 173 -7.07 9.20 -11.02
N HIS A 174 -6.39 10.13 -11.69
CA HIS A 174 -5.61 9.84 -12.88
C HIS A 174 -4.29 9.13 -12.59
N ASP A 175 -3.88 9.07 -11.33
CA ASP A 175 -2.63 8.41 -10.92
C ASP A 175 -2.72 6.89 -10.89
N PHE A 176 -3.94 6.36 -10.87
CA PHE A 176 -4.18 4.92 -10.89
C PHE A 176 -4.29 4.37 -12.32
N ALA A 177 -3.75 3.17 -12.52
CA ALA A 177 -4.02 2.38 -13.71
C ALA A 177 -5.50 1.95 -13.71
N ARG A 178 -6.11 1.81 -14.89
CA ARG A 178 -7.53 1.40 -15.01
C ARG A 178 -7.84 0.04 -14.39
N ASP A 179 -6.86 -0.84 -14.40
CA ASP A 179 -6.90 -2.21 -13.86
C ASP A 179 -6.21 -2.31 -12.49
N ALA A 180 -6.04 -1.20 -11.77
CA ALA A 180 -5.38 -1.19 -10.48
C ALA A 180 -6.10 -2.11 -9.47
N TYR A 181 -5.32 -2.95 -8.80
CA TYR A 181 -5.79 -3.76 -7.68
C TYR A 181 -5.65 -2.98 -6.38
N VAL A 182 -6.76 -2.75 -5.68
CA VAL A 182 -6.75 -2.04 -4.40
C VAL A 182 -7.42 -2.87 -3.33
N LYS A 183 -6.76 -3.04 -2.18
CA LYS A 183 -7.30 -3.79 -1.04
C LYS A 183 -6.87 -3.19 0.28
N SER A 184 -7.81 -3.09 1.20
CA SER A 184 -7.54 -2.87 2.62
C SER A 184 -7.64 -4.20 3.35
N TRP A 185 -6.59 -4.56 4.08
CA TRP A 185 -6.57 -5.71 4.98
C TRP A 185 -7.00 -5.34 6.41
N GLY A 186 -7.32 -4.06 6.64
CA GLY A 186 -7.81 -3.58 7.92
C GLY A 186 -9.28 -3.92 8.18
N CYS A 187 -9.67 -3.81 9.45
CA CYS A 187 -11.02 -4.09 9.92
C CYS A 187 -12.05 -3.08 9.37
N HIS A 188 -13.26 -3.52 9.06
CA HIS A 188 -14.45 -2.71 8.76
C HIS A 188 -14.38 -1.78 7.54
N THR A 189 -13.31 -1.75 6.76
CA THR A 189 -13.14 -0.81 5.65
C THR A 189 -14.11 -1.03 4.49
N GLY A 190 -14.72 -2.21 4.39
CA GLY A 190 -15.80 -2.51 3.44
C GLY A 190 -17.14 -1.88 3.78
N GLU A 191 -17.31 -1.37 5.01
CA GLU A 191 -18.60 -0.82 5.48
C GLU A 191 -18.87 0.60 4.99
N SER A 192 -17.82 1.40 4.72
CA SER A 192 -17.93 2.78 4.21
C SER A 192 -16.79 3.13 3.25
N MET A 193 -15.54 3.01 3.71
CA MET A 193 -14.36 3.51 3.03
C MET A 193 -14.20 2.95 1.60
N SER A 194 -14.55 1.68 1.35
CA SER A 194 -14.45 1.08 0.00
C SER A 194 -15.30 1.82 -1.03
N LYS A 195 -16.52 2.22 -0.64
CA LYS A 195 -17.41 3.01 -1.50
C LYS A 195 -16.82 4.39 -1.80
N LEU A 196 -16.38 5.12 -0.76
CA LEU A 196 -15.82 6.46 -0.92
C LEU A 196 -14.46 6.46 -1.63
N TRP A 197 -13.67 5.39 -1.46
CA TRP A 197 -12.46 5.18 -2.26
C TRP A 197 -12.78 5.12 -3.75
N ARG A 198 -13.78 4.33 -4.13
CA ARG A 198 -14.21 4.22 -5.53
C ARG A 198 -14.72 5.54 -6.09
N GLU A 199 -15.48 6.30 -5.31
CA GLU A 199 -15.99 7.61 -5.72
C GLU A 199 -14.83 8.60 -5.96
N ALA A 200 -13.83 8.59 -5.09
CA ALA A 200 -12.68 9.49 -5.17
C ALA A 200 -11.71 9.10 -6.30
N THR A 201 -11.29 7.85 -6.36
CA THR A 201 -10.18 7.41 -7.22
C THR A 201 -10.63 6.74 -8.52
N GLY A 202 -11.89 6.35 -8.63
CA GLY A 202 -12.41 5.57 -9.76
C GLY A 202 -12.02 4.09 -9.74
N THR A 203 -11.21 3.63 -8.75
CA THR A 203 -10.80 2.23 -8.61
C THR A 203 -11.62 1.54 -7.52
N ARG A 204 -11.85 0.22 -7.67
CA ARG A 204 -12.54 -0.56 -6.64
C ARG A 204 -11.55 -0.94 -5.54
N MET A 205 -11.90 -0.71 -4.29
CA MET A 205 -11.11 -1.17 -3.14
C MET A 205 -11.83 -2.31 -2.43
N TRP A 206 -11.19 -3.47 -2.36
CA TRP A 206 -11.64 -4.56 -1.50
C TRP A 206 -11.44 -4.18 -0.03
N GLY A 207 -12.47 -4.31 0.78
CA GLY A 207 -12.43 -4.07 2.21
C GLY A 207 -13.24 -5.09 2.97
N ALA A 208 -12.94 -5.28 4.26
CA ALA A 208 -13.66 -6.21 5.11
C ALA A 208 -14.96 -5.60 5.67
N ILE A 209 -16.04 -6.35 5.60
CA ILE A 209 -17.16 -6.20 6.53
C ILE A 209 -16.80 -7.01 7.75
N GLY A 210 -16.70 -6.37 8.92
CA GLY A 210 -16.22 -6.98 10.15
C GLY A 210 -14.70 -6.89 10.33
N LYS A 211 -14.20 -7.70 11.24
CA LYS A 211 -12.78 -7.68 11.68
C LYS A 211 -11.91 -8.61 10.84
N THR A 212 -10.63 -8.29 10.81
CA THR A 212 -9.56 -9.10 10.25
C THR A 212 -8.58 -9.52 11.32
N ASP A 213 -7.93 -10.67 11.14
CA ASP A 213 -6.95 -11.24 12.05
C ASP A 213 -5.61 -11.43 11.33
N TYR A 214 -4.55 -10.94 11.95
CA TYR A 214 -3.17 -11.00 11.47
C TYR A 214 -2.34 -12.12 12.12
N SER A 215 -2.95 -12.97 12.96
CA SER A 215 -2.23 -14.02 13.71
C SER A 215 -1.87 -15.25 12.88
N THR A 216 -2.38 -15.37 11.66
CA THR A 216 -2.24 -16.58 10.83
C THR A 216 -0.84 -16.83 10.27
N GLY A 217 0.09 -15.90 10.41
CA GLY A 217 1.43 -15.99 9.81
C GLY A 217 1.48 -15.81 8.30
N GLU A 218 0.32 -15.57 7.66
CA GLU A 218 0.16 -15.30 6.23
C GLU A 218 -0.52 -13.95 6.01
N LEU A 219 -1.31 -13.83 4.95
CA LEU A 219 -2.17 -12.65 4.76
C LEU A 219 -3.36 -12.71 5.73
N PRO A 220 -3.83 -11.54 6.19
CA PRO A 220 -4.91 -11.48 7.16
C PRO A 220 -6.19 -12.17 6.70
N ALA A 221 -6.85 -12.87 7.61
CA ALA A 221 -8.12 -13.54 7.40
C ALA A 221 -9.28 -12.76 8.03
N LEU A 222 -10.50 -13.01 7.57
CA LEU A 222 -11.71 -12.51 8.23
C LEU A 222 -11.93 -13.25 9.55
N SER A 223 -12.17 -12.53 10.63
CA SER A 223 -12.38 -13.09 11.97
C SER A 223 -13.78 -12.86 12.56
N SER A 224 -14.57 -11.97 11.98
CA SER A 224 -15.97 -11.80 12.39
C SER A 224 -16.88 -12.89 11.83
N VAL A 225 -17.83 -13.37 12.63
CA VAL A 225 -18.91 -14.22 12.14
C VAL A 225 -19.71 -13.49 11.06
N GLY A 226 -19.88 -14.12 9.90
CA GLY A 226 -20.53 -13.48 8.74
C GLY A 226 -19.69 -12.40 8.04
N GLY A 227 -18.41 -12.25 8.45
CA GLY A 227 -17.48 -11.36 7.77
C GLY A 227 -17.31 -11.71 6.29
N LYS A 228 -17.13 -10.69 5.46
CA LYS A 228 -16.90 -10.88 4.02
C LYS A 228 -16.07 -9.75 3.43
N TRP A 229 -15.36 -10.06 2.34
CA TRP A 229 -14.72 -9.05 1.51
C TRP A 229 -15.73 -8.47 0.52
N VAL A 230 -15.77 -7.13 0.42
CA VAL A 230 -16.64 -6.37 -0.51
C VAL A 230 -15.84 -5.24 -1.18
N TYR A 231 -16.38 -4.68 -2.30
CA TYR A 231 -15.83 -3.49 -2.98
C TYR A 231 -16.92 -2.56 -3.49
#